data_e392d97640a1b9a0076b51fc1263620f
#
_entry.id   e392d97640a1b9a0076b51fc1263620f
#
_cell.length_a   1.000
_cell.length_b   1.000
_cell.length_c   1.000
_cell.angle_alpha   90.00
_cell.angle_beta   90.00
_cell.angle_gamma   90.00
#
_symmetry.space_group_name_H-M   'P 1'
#
loop_
_entity.id
_entity.type
_entity.pdbx_description
1 polymer ?
#
loop_
_entity_poly.entity_id
_entity_poly.type
_entity_poly.pdbx_seq_one_letter_code
_entity_poly.pdbx_strand_id
1 'polypeptide(L)'
;MPRPEDVPVPSKPSSEVPDEVLRTPLVHRLLERAEVERPAYTHLDCSNRHEPVEDTLTWAELLGHVRAVAAKLRELIQPGDRVAITARQDLSYVVAFFGALYAGAVAVPLSAPDVRAHRERLVGVLNDCDADIWLTSEALVERLTEFAEAEPVPAPREIVAVDTLPLDPADRSLPAPVSPEDPAYLQYTSGTTRSPAGVIITHRALSAACWQICDAYDVDEHTTCVGWIPFFHDMGLAQLLAGTMHAGGRTVFIAPLEFIRRPERWLLLMSSYPNTLTAAPNFAYDLVTEAVPEAKRAEYDLSTVAIALSGSEPVRGATVRDFLAAYEPHGFPQGAFRPSYGLAEATVYVASGDSSGPVVTEVDGREVVEIGRPRGQRVRVVAPSDRVLPAKVDLGGMGEIWVKGPNVAAGYWRRPELTAEVFDAELDGEGGWLRTGDLGTIRDGRLSVTGRLKDLIIIDGRNHSPHDIEETVAAAHPVLGPERVAAFSVDGDEGEGVVVVAERARKALDFDESEIARAATRAVAERHDVRLRAFFLVKPGGLPRTSSGKVARSAARTRYWTPDGTESPHGS
;
A
#
# COMPACT_ATOMS: atom_id res chain seq x y z
N MET A 1 2.45 -41.05 6.28
CA MET A 1 2.10 -40.26 5.10
C MET A 1 3.28 -39.34 4.82
N PRO A 2 3.77 -39.20 3.60
CA PRO A 2 4.90 -38.32 3.31
C PRO A 2 4.50 -36.88 3.60
N ARG A 3 5.47 -36.09 4.10
CA ARG A 3 5.33 -34.64 4.30
C ARG A 3 4.96 -34.00 2.96
N PRO A 4 4.21 -32.86 2.94
CA PRO A 4 4.01 -32.10 1.72
C PRO A 4 5.41 -31.80 1.17
N GLU A 5 5.69 -32.30 -0.02
CA GLU A 5 6.95 -32.14 -0.70
C GLU A 5 7.18 -30.64 -0.92
N ASP A 6 8.37 -30.18 -0.47
CA ASP A 6 8.98 -28.94 -0.95
C ASP A 6 9.12 -29.04 -2.48
N VAL A 7 8.11 -28.63 -3.21
CA VAL A 7 8.18 -28.57 -4.67
C VAL A 7 9.08 -27.39 -5.00
N PRO A 8 10.29 -27.64 -5.52
CA PRO A 8 11.12 -26.55 -6.05
C PRO A 8 10.35 -25.94 -7.21
N VAL A 9 10.01 -24.68 -7.10
CA VAL A 9 9.42 -23.90 -8.18
C VAL A 9 10.40 -23.94 -9.37
N PRO A 10 10.06 -24.53 -10.54
CA PRO A 10 10.84 -24.34 -11.74
C PRO A 10 10.52 -22.92 -12.24
N SER A 11 11.29 -21.94 -11.75
CA SER A 11 11.35 -20.62 -12.37
C SER A 11 12.09 -20.75 -13.72
N LYS A 12 11.63 -20.05 -14.78
CA LYS A 12 12.64 -19.35 -15.60
C LYS A 12 13.62 -18.76 -14.61
N PRO A 13 14.95 -18.88 -14.76
CA PRO A 13 15.86 -18.38 -13.77
C PRO A 13 15.36 -16.99 -13.37
N SER A 14 15.00 -16.83 -12.09
CA SER A 14 14.67 -15.53 -11.56
C SER A 14 15.91 -14.72 -11.86
N SER A 15 15.79 -13.69 -12.69
CA SER A 15 16.89 -12.79 -12.93
C SER A 15 17.29 -12.30 -11.54
N GLU A 16 18.46 -12.72 -11.08
CA GLU A 16 19.00 -12.23 -9.81
C GLU A 16 19.19 -10.73 -9.95
N VAL A 17 18.85 -9.99 -8.90
CA VAL A 17 19.09 -8.53 -8.90
C VAL A 17 20.58 -8.30 -9.12
N PRO A 18 20.98 -7.53 -10.16
CA PRO A 18 22.38 -7.31 -10.47
C PRO A 18 23.15 -6.66 -9.31
N ASP A 19 24.35 -7.11 -9.06
CA ASP A 19 25.23 -6.56 -8.02
C ASP A 19 25.42 -5.05 -8.10
N GLU A 20 25.48 -4.50 -9.30
CA GLU A 20 25.56 -3.06 -9.53
C GLU A 20 24.36 -2.32 -8.96
N VAL A 21 23.14 -2.85 -9.16
CA VAL A 21 21.90 -2.30 -8.59
C VAL A 21 21.95 -2.31 -7.07
N LEU A 22 22.44 -3.41 -6.49
CA LEU A 22 22.53 -3.57 -5.03
C LEU A 22 23.54 -2.62 -4.37
N ARG A 23 24.54 -2.15 -5.13
CA ARG A 23 25.61 -1.27 -4.63
C ARG A 23 25.36 0.21 -4.92
N THR A 24 24.41 0.53 -5.82
CA THR A 24 24.18 1.91 -6.28
C THR A 24 22.90 2.47 -5.66
N PRO A 25 22.98 3.44 -4.76
CA PRO A 25 21.81 4.15 -4.24
C PRO A 25 20.98 4.76 -5.37
N LEU A 26 19.66 4.69 -5.26
CA LEU A 26 18.72 5.11 -6.31
C LEU A 26 18.96 6.52 -6.84
N VAL A 27 19.32 7.47 -5.96
CA VAL A 27 19.52 8.88 -6.34
C VAL A 27 20.69 9.11 -7.31
N HIS A 28 21.60 8.15 -7.46
CA HIS A 28 22.65 8.23 -8.46
C HIS A 28 22.10 8.21 -9.90
N ARG A 29 20.90 7.64 -10.12
CA ARG A 29 20.21 7.65 -11.41
C ARG A 29 19.89 9.07 -11.91
N LEU A 30 19.77 10.05 -11.01
CA LEU A 30 19.61 11.46 -11.40
C LEU A 30 20.82 12.01 -12.16
N LEU A 31 22.04 11.57 -11.80
CA LEU A 31 23.25 12.02 -12.46
C LEU A 31 23.32 11.52 -13.92
N GLU A 32 22.81 10.31 -14.16
CA GLU A 32 22.72 9.75 -15.52
C GLU A 32 21.80 10.55 -16.44
N ARG A 33 20.91 11.37 -15.85
CA ARG A 33 19.85 12.15 -16.51
C ARG A 33 20.02 13.65 -16.36
N ALA A 34 21.20 14.11 -15.95
CA ALA A 34 21.46 15.52 -15.63
C ALA A 34 21.18 16.49 -16.80
N GLU A 35 21.22 16.01 -18.05
CA GLU A 35 21.00 16.80 -19.26
C GLU A 35 19.73 16.36 -20.04
N VAL A 36 18.85 15.56 -19.38
CA VAL A 36 17.65 15.03 -20.03
C VAL A 36 16.48 15.99 -19.83
N GLU A 37 16.02 16.62 -20.91
CA GLU A 37 14.96 17.64 -20.92
C GLU A 37 13.55 17.05 -21.10
N ARG A 38 13.38 15.73 -21.14
CA ARG A 38 12.04 15.13 -21.18
C ARG A 38 11.39 15.17 -19.80
N PRO A 39 10.03 15.21 -19.74
CA PRO A 39 9.28 15.18 -18.48
C PRO A 39 9.65 13.97 -17.60
N ALA A 40 9.90 14.22 -16.32
CA ALA A 40 10.10 13.22 -15.29
C ALA A 40 8.86 13.05 -14.42
N TYR A 41 8.40 14.14 -13.82
CA TYR A 41 7.21 14.15 -12.96
C TYR A 41 6.29 15.28 -13.34
N THR A 42 5.00 14.95 -13.48
CA THR A 42 3.93 15.90 -13.78
C THR A 42 2.83 15.78 -12.74
N HIS A 43 2.55 16.86 -12.04
CA HIS A 43 1.37 16.99 -11.19
C HIS A 43 0.25 17.64 -11.99
N LEU A 44 -0.94 17.03 -12.00
CA LEU A 44 -2.15 17.65 -12.51
C LEU A 44 -2.93 18.24 -11.35
N ASP A 45 -2.85 19.56 -11.21
CA ASP A 45 -3.68 20.28 -10.24
C ASP A 45 -5.12 20.37 -10.76
N CYS A 46 -5.99 19.60 -10.14
CA CYS A 46 -7.42 19.55 -10.44
C CYS A 46 -8.26 20.44 -9.51
N SER A 47 -7.68 21.32 -8.74
CA SER A 47 -8.38 22.23 -7.84
C SER A 47 -9.27 23.23 -8.60
N ASN A 48 -8.87 23.62 -9.80
CA ASN A 48 -9.67 24.41 -10.71
C ASN A 48 -10.73 23.52 -11.41
N ARG A 49 -12.02 23.94 -11.38
CA ARG A 49 -13.15 23.10 -11.85
C ARG A 49 -13.24 22.96 -13.37
N HIS A 50 -12.56 23.78 -14.14
CA HIS A 50 -12.72 23.80 -15.60
C HIS A 50 -11.68 22.95 -16.32
N GLU A 51 -10.40 23.10 -16.03
CA GLU A 51 -9.32 22.32 -16.65
C GLU A 51 -8.22 22.07 -15.62
N PRO A 52 -7.62 20.86 -15.60
CA PRO A 52 -6.42 20.61 -14.80
C PRO A 52 -5.26 21.49 -15.26
N VAL A 53 -4.47 21.99 -14.31
CA VAL A 53 -3.23 22.71 -14.60
C VAL A 53 -2.07 21.72 -14.47
N GLU A 54 -1.28 21.60 -15.54
CA GLU A 54 -0.08 20.78 -15.52
C GLU A 54 1.09 21.55 -14.91
N ASP A 55 1.72 20.96 -13.91
CA ASP A 55 3.00 21.39 -13.37
C ASP A 55 3.99 20.25 -13.56
N THR A 56 5.11 20.51 -14.28
CA THR A 56 6.02 19.47 -14.76
C THR A 56 7.46 19.83 -14.46
N LEU A 57 8.22 18.85 -13.97
CA LEU A 57 9.68 18.88 -13.93
C LEU A 57 10.25 17.90 -14.94
N THR A 58 11.20 18.38 -15.75
CA THR A 58 12.10 17.52 -16.53
C THR A 58 13.12 16.84 -15.62
N TRP A 59 13.85 15.86 -16.12
CA TRP A 59 14.90 15.22 -15.34
C TRP A 59 16.01 16.20 -14.94
N ALA A 60 16.37 17.12 -15.83
CA ALA A 60 17.38 18.14 -15.56
C ALA A 60 16.91 19.14 -14.48
N GLU A 61 15.67 19.62 -14.58
CA GLU A 61 15.08 20.52 -13.58
C GLU A 61 14.95 19.83 -12.22
N LEU A 62 14.47 18.57 -12.20
CA LEU A 62 14.40 17.79 -10.97
C LEU A 62 15.74 17.70 -10.26
N LEU A 63 16.83 17.43 -10.98
CA LEU A 63 18.17 17.39 -10.40
C LEU A 63 18.56 18.75 -9.79
N GLY A 64 18.23 19.85 -10.47
CA GLY A 64 18.47 21.21 -9.95
C GLY A 64 17.76 21.45 -8.60
N HIS A 65 16.48 21.13 -8.52
CA HIS A 65 15.70 21.26 -7.28
C HIS A 65 16.20 20.31 -6.18
N VAL A 66 16.53 19.06 -6.52
CA VAL A 66 17.07 18.07 -5.58
C VAL A 66 18.39 18.54 -4.97
N ARG A 67 19.28 19.13 -5.77
CA ARG A 67 20.54 19.73 -5.30
C ARG A 67 20.28 20.91 -4.37
N ALA A 68 19.35 21.79 -4.68
CA ALA A 68 19.01 22.93 -3.81
C ALA A 68 18.53 22.46 -2.44
N VAL A 69 17.65 21.45 -2.38
CA VAL A 69 17.22 20.84 -1.11
C VAL A 69 18.38 20.18 -0.39
N ALA A 70 19.22 19.42 -1.10
CA ALA A 70 20.37 18.77 -0.49
C ALA A 70 21.40 19.77 0.06
N ALA A 71 21.64 20.87 -0.65
CA ALA A 71 22.52 21.95 -0.16
C ALA A 71 22.00 22.54 1.13
N LYS A 72 20.69 22.88 1.20
CA LYS A 72 20.06 23.39 2.43
C LYS A 72 20.12 22.37 3.56
N LEU A 73 19.85 21.09 3.30
CA LEU A 73 19.87 20.06 4.32
C LEU A 73 21.28 19.83 4.89
N ARG A 74 22.34 19.88 4.07
CA ARG A 74 23.74 19.73 4.51
C ARG A 74 24.20 20.81 5.48
N GLU A 75 23.53 21.97 5.50
CA GLU A 75 23.74 23.01 6.52
C GLU A 75 23.11 22.64 7.87
N LEU A 76 22.08 21.80 7.85
CA LEU A 76 21.20 21.56 8.99
C LEU A 76 21.42 20.19 9.66
N ILE A 77 21.82 19.17 8.88
CA ILE A 77 21.86 17.78 9.35
C ILE A 77 23.21 17.11 9.10
N GLN A 78 23.42 15.98 9.77
CA GLN A 78 24.45 15.01 9.42
C GLN A 78 23.84 13.84 8.62
N PRO A 79 24.63 13.14 7.78
CA PRO A 79 24.15 11.91 7.15
C PRO A 79 23.57 10.91 8.16
N GLY A 80 22.39 10.37 7.88
CA GLY A 80 21.66 9.46 8.77
C GLY A 80 20.66 10.15 9.71
N ASP A 81 20.62 11.48 9.78
CA ASP A 81 19.55 12.18 10.49
C ASP A 81 18.20 12.01 9.78
N ARG A 82 17.11 11.95 10.56
CA ARG A 82 15.75 11.79 10.01
C ARG A 82 15.21 13.15 9.61
N VAL A 83 14.53 13.16 8.44
CA VAL A 83 13.90 14.36 7.91
C VAL A 83 12.45 14.01 7.54
N ALA A 84 11.48 14.65 8.17
CA ALA A 84 10.07 14.42 7.91
C ALA A 84 9.62 15.15 6.63
N ILE A 85 8.91 14.45 5.75
CA ILE A 85 8.33 15.03 4.54
C ILE A 85 6.84 15.19 4.80
N THR A 86 6.40 16.43 5.00
CA THR A 86 5.02 16.80 5.37
C THR A 86 4.34 17.65 4.28
N ALA A 87 4.79 17.52 3.04
CA ALA A 87 4.24 18.21 1.88
C ALA A 87 2.91 17.57 1.39
N ARG A 88 2.15 18.32 0.60
CA ARG A 88 1.05 17.75 -0.20
C ARG A 88 1.61 16.86 -1.30
N GLN A 89 0.73 16.06 -1.90
CA GLN A 89 1.09 15.27 -3.09
C GLN A 89 1.14 16.15 -4.33
N ASP A 90 2.22 16.89 -4.46
CA ASP A 90 2.61 17.76 -5.57
C ASP A 90 4.12 17.57 -5.87
N LEU A 91 4.69 18.41 -6.73
CA LEU A 91 6.11 18.32 -7.08
C LEU A 91 7.04 18.61 -5.88
N SER A 92 6.57 19.38 -4.88
CA SER A 92 7.35 19.62 -3.66
C SER A 92 7.63 18.32 -2.89
N TYR A 93 6.68 17.38 -2.89
CA TYR A 93 6.88 16.06 -2.28
C TYR A 93 7.97 15.26 -2.99
N VAL A 94 7.95 15.26 -4.32
CA VAL A 94 8.95 14.57 -5.16
C VAL A 94 10.35 15.12 -4.88
N VAL A 95 10.47 16.44 -4.93
CA VAL A 95 11.74 17.17 -4.70
C VAL A 95 12.24 16.95 -3.27
N ALA A 96 11.35 17.02 -2.26
CA ALA A 96 11.69 16.78 -0.87
C ALA A 96 12.23 15.36 -0.64
N PHE A 97 11.57 14.34 -1.20
CA PHE A 97 11.98 12.95 -1.02
C PHE A 97 13.36 12.68 -1.62
N PHE A 98 13.57 13.03 -2.88
CA PHE A 98 14.87 12.81 -3.51
C PHE A 98 15.97 13.73 -2.98
N GLY A 99 15.62 14.96 -2.59
CA GLY A 99 16.54 15.89 -1.94
C GLY A 99 17.05 15.38 -0.59
N ALA A 100 16.18 14.79 0.22
CA ALA A 100 16.56 14.14 1.47
C ALA A 100 17.54 12.97 1.23
N LEU A 101 17.22 12.08 0.29
CA LEU A 101 18.11 10.96 -0.07
C LEU A 101 19.46 11.46 -0.64
N TYR A 102 19.43 12.52 -1.45
CA TYR A 102 20.64 13.10 -2.04
C TYR A 102 21.55 13.76 -1.00
N ALA A 103 20.96 14.29 0.07
CA ALA A 103 21.70 14.84 1.22
C ALA A 103 22.27 13.76 2.15
N GLY A 104 21.87 12.50 2.00
CA GLY A 104 22.21 11.40 2.91
C GLY A 104 21.34 11.34 4.16
N ALA A 105 20.20 12.02 4.16
CA ALA A 105 19.21 11.95 5.24
C ALA A 105 18.37 10.67 5.14
N VAL A 106 17.83 10.23 6.28
CA VAL A 106 16.78 9.22 6.34
C VAL A 106 15.43 9.90 6.16
N ALA A 107 14.82 9.78 4.98
CA ALA A 107 13.52 10.38 4.72
C ALA A 107 12.41 9.72 5.54
N VAL A 108 11.44 10.50 6.01
CA VAL A 108 10.23 9.99 6.68
C VAL A 108 9.02 10.51 5.92
N PRO A 109 8.50 9.73 4.94
CA PRO A 109 7.35 10.10 4.14
C PRO A 109 6.07 10.16 4.98
N LEU A 110 5.44 11.33 5.06
CA LEU A 110 4.23 11.59 5.85
C LEU A 110 3.17 12.31 5.02
N SER A 111 1.94 12.33 5.52
CA SER A 111 0.89 13.16 4.96
C SER A 111 1.01 14.60 5.48
N ALA A 112 0.56 15.57 4.69
CA ALA A 112 0.31 16.91 5.19
C ALA A 112 -0.77 16.89 6.30
N PRO A 113 -0.74 17.82 7.28
CA PRO A 113 -1.67 17.88 8.40
C PRO A 113 -3.10 18.32 8.01
N ASP A 114 -3.36 18.50 6.72
CA ASP A 114 -4.64 18.95 6.17
C ASP A 114 -5.80 17.99 6.41
N VAL A 115 -5.51 16.69 6.57
CA VAL A 115 -6.51 15.64 6.74
C VAL A 115 -6.67 15.33 8.22
N ARG A 116 -7.77 15.81 8.81
CA ARG A 116 -8.07 15.63 10.24
C ARG A 116 -8.02 14.17 10.69
N ALA A 117 -8.43 13.24 9.84
CA ALA A 117 -8.39 11.81 10.11
C ALA A 117 -6.96 11.22 10.24
N HIS A 118 -5.94 11.93 9.74
CA HIS A 118 -4.56 11.47 9.80
C HIS A 118 -3.76 12.14 10.93
N ARG A 119 -4.36 13.09 11.68
CA ARG A 119 -3.67 13.92 12.66
C ARG A 119 -3.06 13.11 13.81
N GLU A 120 -3.82 12.22 14.43
CA GLU A 120 -3.32 11.35 15.51
C GLU A 120 -2.15 10.47 15.07
N ARG A 121 -2.25 9.92 13.85
CA ARG A 121 -1.17 9.12 13.28
C ARG A 121 0.08 9.96 13.02
N LEU A 122 -0.07 11.17 12.48
CA LEU A 122 1.03 12.09 12.23
C LEU A 122 1.77 12.43 13.53
N VAL A 123 1.01 12.73 14.59
CA VAL A 123 1.55 12.94 15.95
C VAL A 123 2.34 11.71 16.43
N GLY A 124 1.75 10.51 16.30
CA GLY A 124 2.42 9.27 16.72
C GLY A 124 3.73 9.02 15.97
N VAL A 125 3.74 9.25 14.65
CA VAL A 125 4.94 9.03 13.83
C VAL A 125 6.03 10.07 14.12
N LEU A 126 5.68 11.35 14.25
CA LEU A 126 6.67 12.40 14.56
C LEU A 126 7.34 12.17 15.91
N ASN A 127 6.59 11.66 16.90
CA ASN A 127 7.17 11.27 18.20
C ASN A 127 8.07 10.03 18.10
N ASP A 128 7.78 9.08 17.23
CA ASP A 128 8.57 7.85 17.08
C ASP A 128 9.84 8.08 16.25
N CYS A 129 9.74 8.80 15.12
CA CYS A 129 10.89 9.05 14.23
C CYS A 129 11.85 10.10 14.77
N ASP A 130 11.38 11.03 15.61
CA ASP A 130 12.22 12.06 16.22
C ASP A 130 12.95 12.90 15.15
N ALA A 131 12.22 13.31 14.12
CA ALA A 131 12.73 14.16 13.05
C ALA A 131 12.57 15.64 13.43
N ASP A 132 13.67 16.36 13.50
CA ASP A 132 13.69 17.79 13.88
C ASP A 132 13.73 18.75 12.68
N ILE A 133 13.86 18.24 11.47
CA ILE A 133 13.74 18.99 10.22
C ILE A 133 12.51 18.48 9.45
N TRP A 134 11.64 19.41 9.06
CA TRP A 134 10.45 19.08 8.28
C TRP A 134 10.52 19.75 6.90
N LEU A 135 10.34 18.98 5.83
CA LEU A 135 10.29 19.47 4.46
C LEU A 135 8.83 19.61 4.03
N THR A 136 8.52 20.73 3.39
CA THR A 136 7.17 21.04 2.91
C THR A 136 7.21 22.05 1.76
N SER A 137 6.04 22.50 1.28
CA SER A 137 5.91 23.67 0.40
C SER A 137 5.65 24.94 1.22
N GLU A 138 5.99 26.11 0.68
CA GLU A 138 5.76 27.43 1.32
C GLU A 138 4.31 27.57 1.79
N ALA A 139 3.36 27.12 0.97
CA ALA A 139 1.93 27.18 1.28
C ALA A 139 1.50 26.43 2.55
N LEU A 140 2.35 25.59 3.12
CA LEU A 140 2.06 24.81 4.32
C LEU A 140 2.89 25.20 5.55
N VAL A 141 3.88 26.06 5.42
CA VAL A 141 4.80 26.44 6.53
C VAL A 141 4.03 26.95 7.74
N GLU A 142 3.17 27.97 7.55
CA GLU A 142 2.37 28.55 8.64
C GLU A 142 1.53 27.47 9.35
N ARG A 143 0.84 26.65 8.58
CA ARG A 143 -0.03 25.59 9.10
C ARG A 143 0.72 24.49 9.83
N LEU A 144 1.94 24.15 9.40
CA LEU A 144 2.79 23.19 10.09
C LEU A 144 3.36 23.77 11.38
N THR A 145 3.66 25.08 11.41
CA THR A 145 4.06 25.80 12.62
C THR A 145 2.93 25.76 13.66
N GLU A 146 1.69 26.12 13.25
CA GLU A 146 0.51 26.02 14.11
C GLU A 146 0.26 24.59 14.61
N PHE A 147 0.46 23.60 13.73
CA PHE A 147 0.32 22.19 14.09
C PHE A 147 1.36 21.77 15.14
N ALA A 148 2.63 22.17 14.98
CA ALA A 148 3.70 21.85 15.91
C ALA A 148 3.50 22.51 17.29
N GLU A 149 2.88 23.70 17.33
CA GLU A 149 2.54 24.40 18.57
C GLU A 149 1.31 23.80 19.28
N ALA A 150 0.35 23.28 18.51
CA ALA A 150 -0.93 22.78 19.04
C ALA A 150 -0.90 21.31 19.46
N GLU A 151 -0.01 20.51 18.87
CA GLU A 151 0.03 19.05 19.10
C GLU A 151 1.24 18.63 19.95
N PRO A 152 1.12 17.50 20.69
CA PRO A 152 2.22 16.98 21.51
C PRO A 152 3.27 16.26 20.62
N VAL A 153 3.97 17.02 19.79
CA VAL A 153 5.05 16.56 18.93
C VAL A 153 6.37 17.25 19.27
N PRO A 154 7.54 16.66 19.00
CA PRO A 154 8.80 17.37 19.08
C PRO A 154 8.76 18.61 18.17
N ALA A 155 9.08 19.78 18.74
CA ALA A 155 9.13 21.01 17.95
C ALA A 155 10.22 20.88 16.87
N PRO A 156 9.90 21.11 15.58
CA PRO A 156 10.91 21.09 14.55
C PRO A 156 11.93 22.23 14.77
N ARG A 157 13.19 21.93 14.58
CA ARG A 157 14.26 22.95 14.59
C ARG A 157 14.12 23.89 13.40
N GLU A 158 13.71 23.35 12.25
CA GLU A 158 13.43 24.13 11.05
C GLU A 158 12.37 23.43 10.19
N ILE A 159 11.46 24.24 9.62
CA ILE A 159 10.52 23.84 8.56
C ILE A 159 11.03 24.47 7.27
N VAL A 160 11.44 23.63 6.31
CA VAL A 160 12.04 24.06 5.05
C VAL A 160 11.00 23.99 3.92
N ALA A 161 10.71 25.15 3.30
CA ALA A 161 9.91 25.25 2.09
C ALA A 161 10.77 24.91 0.87
N VAL A 162 10.58 23.72 0.31
CA VAL A 162 11.47 23.21 -0.77
C VAL A 162 11.26 23.92 -2.10
N ASP A 163 10.07 24.46 -2.33
CA ASP A 163 9.66 25.16 -3.56
C ASP A 163 10.17 26.61 -3.65
N THR A 164 10.73 27.14 -2.56
CA THR A 164 11.30 28.51 -2.52
C THR A 164 12.83 28.53 -2.49
N LEU A 165 13.47 27.38 -2.46
CA LEU A 165 14.93 27.31 -2.40
C LEU A 165 15.57 27.81 -3.71
N PRO A 166 16.63 28.64 -3.62
CA PRO A 166 17.29 29.16 -4.80
C PRO A 166 17.99 28.04 -5.57
N LEU A 167 17.81 28.04 -6.88
CA LEU A 167 18.51 27.12 -7.78
C LEU A 167 19.86 27.72 -8.17
N ASP A 168 20.91 26.91 -8.07
CA ASP A 168 22.23 27.27 -8.62
C ASP A 168 22.52 26.45 -9.89
N PRO A 169 22.42 27.04 -11.09
CA PRO A 169 22.70 26.34 -12.34
C PRO A 169 24.16 25.84 -12.46
N ALA A 170 25.07 26.38 -11.65
CA ALA A 170 26.46 25.95 -11.59
C ALA A 170 26.71 24.80 -10.60
N ASP A 171 25.75 24.44 -9.76
CA ASP A 171 25.90 23.36 -8.79
C ASP A 171 26.18 22.01 -9.51
N ARG A 172 27.28 21.39 -9.15
CA ARG A 172 27.71 20.07 -9.63
C ARG A 172 27.92 19.11 -8.45
N SER A 173 27.32 19.41 -7.30
CA SER A 173 27.44 18.55 -6.12
C SER A 173 26.96 17.14 -6.42
N LEU A 174 27.60 16.17 -5.78
CA LEU A 174 27.24 14.76 -5.87
C LEU A 174 26.33 14.36 -4.70
N PRO A 175 25.61 13.24 -4.81
CA PRO A 175 24.92 12.66 -3.65
C PRO A 175 25.89 12.44 -2.49
N ALA A 176 25.36 12.53 -1.27
CA ALA A 176 26.17 12.19 -0.10
C ALA A 176 26.66 10.73 -0.20
N PRO A 177 27.92 10.46 0.21
CA PRO A 177 28.42 9.10 0.24
C PRO A 177 27.70 8.32 1.35
N VAL A 178 26.85 7.37 0.95
CA VAL A 178 26.12 6.47 1.85
C VAL A 178 26.43 5.02 1.50
N SER A 179 26.40 4.14 2.51
CA SER A 179 26.47 2.70 2.29
C SER A 179 25.14 2.18 1.72
N PRO A 180 25.15 1.15 0.88
CA PRO A 180 23.91 0.46 0.50
C PRO A 180 23.08 -0.05 1.68
N GLU A 181 23.71 -0.37 2.79
CA GLU A 181 23.04 -0.85 4.01
C GLU A 181 22.55 0.29 4.92
N ASP A 182 22.91 1.54 4.64
CA ASP A 182 22.40 2.68 5.38
C ASP A 182 20.90 2.86 5.14
N PRO A 183 20.13 3.31 6.15
CA PRO A 183 18.71 3.63 5.96
C PRO A 183 18.51 4.74 4.93
N ALA A 184 17.68 4.48 3.92
CA ALA A 184 17.24 5.49 2.96
C ALA A 184 15.99 6.21 3.47
N TYR A 185 15.02 5.46 4.00
CA TYR A 185 13.80 6.05 4.54
C TYR A 185 13.12 5.13 5.56
N LEU A 186 12.23 5.71 6.38
CA LEU A 186 11.36 4.98 7.29
C LEU A 186 9.96 4.92 6.71
N GLN A 187 9.48 3.71 6.37
CA GLN A 187 8.12 3.50 5.92
C GLN A 187 7.21 3.18 7.12
N TYR A 188 6.38 4.13 7.51
CA TYR A 188 5.39 3.87 8.53
C TYR A 188 4.15 3.20 7.95
N THR A 189 3.86 2.00 8.44
CA THR A 189 2.70 1.23 8.00
C THR A 189 1.41 1.68 8.69
N SER A 190 0.28 1.42 8.07
CA SER A 190 -1.05 1.65 8.67
C SER A 190 -1.44 0.58 9.69
N GLY A 191 -0.45 -0.12 10.27
CA GLY A 191 -0.62 -1.27 11.16
C GLY A 191 -1.67 -1.04 12.24
N THR A 192 -2.37 -2.12 12.58
CA THR A 192 -3.49 -2.17 13.54
C THR A 192 -3.03 -2.06 15.01
N THR A 193 -1.74 -1.90 15.27
CA THR A 193 -1.18 -1.73 16.61
C THR A 193 -1.26 -0.26 17.06
N ARG A 194 -1.45 -0.03 18.35
CA ARG A 194 -1.58 1.32 18.94
C ARG A 194 -0.35 2.21 18.76
N SER A 195 0.82 1.64 18.47
CA SER A 195 2.07 2.39 18.26
C SER A 195 2.53 2.27 16.81
N PRO A 196 2.89 3.38 16.14
CA PRO A 196 3.50 3.35 14.83
C PRO A 196 4.78 2.52 14.84
N ALA A 197 5.03 1.76 13.77
CA ALA A 197 6.28 1.04 13.55
C ALA A 197 6.86 1.50 12.21
N GLY A 198 8.01 2.17 12.27
CA GLY A 198 8.76 2.58 11.08
C GLY A 198 9.59 1.43 10.55
N VAL A 199 9.29 0.95 9.36
CA VAL A 199 10.09 -0.06 8.66
C VAL A 199 11.33 0.62 8.08
N ILE A 200 12.51 0.12 8.40
CA ILE A 200 13.80 0.68 7.96
C ILE A 200 14.11 0.16 6.55
N ILE A 201 13.89 0.99 5.55
CA ILE A 201 14.25 0.67 4.17
C ILE A 201 15.65 1.17 3.88
N THR A 202 16.57 0.25 3.55
CA THR A 202 17.94 0.60 3.18
C THR A 202 18.03 1.06 1.72
N HIS A 203 19.11 1.74 1.35
CA HIS A 203 19.38 2.11 -0.05
C HIS A 203 19.43 0.88 -0.95
N ARG A 204 20.02 -0.23 -0.47
CA ARG A 204 20.04 -1.52 -1.15
C ARG A 204 18.65 -2.08 -1.39
N ALA A 205 17.81 -2.12 -0.34
CA ALA A 205 16.45 -2.68 -0.44
C ALA A 205 15.59 -1.86 -1.41
N LEU A 206 15.70 -0.52 -1.36
CA LEU A 206 15.02 0.37 -2.29
C LEU A 206 15.44 0.14 -3.74
N SER A 207 16.75 0.10 -4.02
CA SER A 207 17.25 -0.12 -5.38
C SER A 207 16.87 -1.51 -5.90
N ALA A 208 16.93 -2.55 -5.05
CA ALA A 208 16.51 -3.90 -5.40
C ALA A 208 15.02 -3.97 -5.74
N ALA A 209 14.16 -3.38 -4.90
CA ALA A 209 12.71 -3.35 -5.13
C ALA A 209 12.35 -2.60 -6.42
N CYS A 210 12.98 -1.45 -6.68
CA CYS A 210 12.77 -0.71 -7.93
C CYS A 210 13.15 -1.55 -9.16
N TRP A 211 14.29 -2.24 -9.11
CA TRP A 211 14.70 -3.13 -10.19
C TRP A 211 13.71 -4.29 -10.38
N GLN A 212 13.27 -4.94 -9.28
CA GLN A 212 12.29 -6.03 -9.31
C GLN A 212 10.95 -5.59 -9.91
N ILE A 213 10.48 -4.38 -9.56
CA ILE A 213 9.29 -3.77 -10.13
C ILE A 213 9.47 -3.57 -11.64
N CYS A 214 10.59 -2.99 -12.06
CA CYS A 214 10.86 -2.74 -13.48
C CYS A 214 10.98 -4.05 -14.27
N ASP A 215 11.67 -5.06 -13.74
CA ASP A 215 11.81 -6.39 -14.39
C ASP A 215 10.48 -7.15 -14.44
N ALA A 216 9.67 -7.08 -13.36
CA ALA A 216 8.39 -7.78 -13.31
C ALA A 216 7.33 -7.20 -14.24
N TYR A 217 7.42 -5.91 -14.51
CA TYR A 217 6.41 -5.16 -15.26
C TYR A 217 6.93 -4.60 -16.58
N ASP A 218 8.14 -4.96 -17.00
CA ASP A 218 8.77 -4.45 -18.23
C ASP A 218 8.76 -2.91 -18.30
N VAL A 219 9.06 -2.24 -17.16
CA VAL A 219 9.08 -0.77 -17.04
C VAL A 219 10.40 -0.22 -17.50
N ASP A 220 10.34 0.73 -18.43
CA ASP A 220 11.51 1.40 -19.04
C ASP A 220 11.32 2.93 -19.13
N GLU A 221 12.22 3.59 -19.85
CA GLU A 221 12.15 5.02 -20.08
C GLU A 221 10.99 5.49 -20.97
N HIS A 222 10.28 4.59 -21.62
CA HIS A 222 9.08 4.89 -22.43
C HIS A 222 7.78 4.66 -21.67
N THR A 223 7.87 4.14 -20.44
CA THR A 223 6.69 3.89 -19.60
C THR A 223 6.22 5.17 -18.92
N THR A 224 4.92 5.44 -18.98
CA THR A 224 4.28 6.51 -18.20
C THR A 224 3.54 5.90 -17.01
N CYS A 225 4.05 6.11 -15.81
CA CYS A 225 3.33 5.76 -14.60
C CYS A 225 2.24 6.79 -14.36
N VAL A 226 0.98 6.37 -14.22
CA VAL A 226 -0.14 7.27 -13.92
C VAL A 226 -0.83 6.88 -12.64
N GLY A 227 -1.23 7.85 -11.80
CA GLY A 227 -1.88 7.46 -10.56
C GLY A 227 -2.24 8.59 -9.61
N TRP A 228 -2.77 8.17 -8.46
CA TRP A 228 -3.27 9.02 -7.39
C TRP A 228 -2.92 8.49 -6.00
N ILE A 229 -2.29 7.30 -5.90
CA ILE A 229 -1.97 6.68 -4.60
C ILE A 229 -1.07 7.61 -3.80
N PRO A 230 -1.34 7.80 -2.49
CA PRO A 230 -0.53 8.66 -1.65
C PRO A 230 0.95 8.30 -1.66
N PHE A 231 1.83 9.27 -1.82
CA PHE A 231 3.28 9.06 -1.80
C PHE A 231 3.84 8.67 -0.42
N PHE A 232 3.12 8.92 0.66
CA PHE A 232 3.46 8.40 1.98
C PHE A 232 3.08 6.92 2.19
N HIS A 233 2.39 6.31 1.21
CA HIS A 233 2.10 4.89 1.18
C HIS A 233 3.17 4.17 0.36
N ASP A 234 3.63 3.00 0.81
CA ASP A 234 4.70 2.21 0.18
C ASP A 234 4.47 1.96 -1.31
N MET A 235 3.24 1.60 -1.72
CA MET A 235 2.89 1.37 -3.11
C MET A 235 2.99 2.66 -3.95
N GLY A 236 2.55 3.80 -3.44
CA GLY A 236 2.67 5.10 -4.13
C GLY A 236 4.12 5.54 -4.24
N LEU A 237 4.88 5.42 -3.15
CA LEU A 237 6.28 5.80 -3.12
C LEU A 237 7.15 4.91 -4.03
N ALA A 238 7.01 3.59 -3.89
CA ALA A 238 7.86 2.68 -4.66
C ALA A 238 7.50 2.63 -6.14
N GLN A 239 6.21 2.66 -6.51
CA GLN A 239 5.80 2.53 -7.91
C GLN A 239 5.79 3.87 -8.65
N LEU A 240 5.16 4.91 -8.07
CA LEU A 240 5.01 6.20 -8.76
C LEU A 240 6.26 7.07 -8.65
N LEU A 241 7.02 7.02 -7.55
CA LEU A 241 8.24 7.81 -7.41
C LEU A 241 9.50 7.00 -7.74
N ALA A 242 9.81 6.01 -6.92
CA ALA A 242 11.11 5.35 -6.96
C ALA A 242 11.29 4.46 -8.21
N GLY A 243 10.26 3.74 -8.66
CA GLY A 243 10.29 2.92 -9.87
C GLY A 243 10.53 3.76 -11.12
N THR A 244 9.83 4.89 -11.26
CA THR A 244 10.05 5.85 -12.35
C THR A 244 11.47 6.42 -12.32
N MET A 245 11.98 6.75 -11.12
CA MET A 245 13.37 7.19 -10.96
C MET A 245 14.37 6.13 -11.45
N HIS A 246 14.12 4.87 -11.13
CA HIS A 246 14.97 3.76 -11.56
C HIS A 246 14.94 3.58 -13.09
N ALA A 247 13.73 3.51 -13.67
CA ALA A 247 13.52 3.26 -15.09
C ALA A 247 13.90 4.45 -15.98
N GLY A 248 13.79 5.67 -15.47
CA GLY A 248 13.90 6.90 -16.24
C GLY A 248 12.66 7.22 -17.07
N GLY A 249 11.51 6.67 -16.75
CA GLY A 249 10.24 6.94 -17.39
C GLY A 249 9.63 8.29 -17.00
N ARG A 250 8.31 8.39 -17.02
CA ARG A 250 7.55 9.58 -16.60
C ARG A 250 6.50 9.17 -15.56
N THR A 251 6.25 10.03 -14.58
CA THR A 251 5.08 9.90 -13.72
C THR A 251 4.14 11.08 -13.90
N VAL A 252 2.85 10.79 -14.07
CA VAL A 252 1.76 11.79 -14.08
C VAL A 252 0.77 11.45 -12.98
N PHE A 253 0.52 12.38 -12.09
CA PHE A 253 -0.28 12.09 -10.89
C PHE A 253 -1.22 13.22 -10.50
N ILE A 254 -2.27 12.84 -9.78
CA ILE A 254 -3.23 13.73 -9.12
C ILE A 254 -3.21 13.49 -7.61
N ALA A 255 -3.74 14.43 -6.84
CA ALA A 255 -3.90 14.21 -5.42
C ALA A 255 -4.98 13.13 -5.12
N PRO A 256 -4.84 12.32 -4.05
CA PRO A 256 -5.78 11.24 -3.72
C PRO A 256 -7.24 11.70 -3.61
N LEU A 257 -7.49 12.86 -3.01
CA LEU A 257 -8.83 13.42 -2.88
C LEU A 257 -9.47 13.77 -4.21
N GLU A 258 -8.67 14.06 -5.23
CA GLU A 258 -9.17 14.38 -6.56
C GLU A 258 -9.69 13.14 -7.29
N PHE A 259 -9.08 11.97 -7.04
CA PHE A 259 -9.62 10.69 -7.47
C PHE A 259 -10.94 10.37 -6.75
N ILE A 260 -10.96 10.48 -5.41
CA ILE A 260 -12.17 10.17 -4.62
C ILE A 260 -13.36 11.05 -5.02
N ARG A 261 -13.12 12.32 -5.34
CA ARG A 261 -14.17 13.27 -5.77
C ARG A 261 -14.66 13.00 -7.19
N ARG A 262 -13.77 12.59 -8.07
CA ARG A 262 -14.00 12.34 -9.49
C ARG A 262 -13.21 11.14 -9.98
N PRO A 263 -13.71 9.92 -9.77
CA PRO A 263 -13.00 8.69 -10.14
C PRO A 263 -12.66 8.61 -11.63
N GLU A 264 -13.47 9.23 -12.49
CA GLU A 264 -13.24 9.32 -13.93
C GLU A 264 -11.90 9.97 -14.31
N ARG A 265 -11.30 10.77 -13.44
CA ARG A 265 -9.97 11.35 -13.67
C ARG A 265 -8.86 10.30 -13.78
N TRP A 266 -9.02 9.19 -13.09
CA TRP A 266 -8.07 8.09 -13.21
C TRP A 266 -8.16 7.41 -14.59
N LEU A 267 -9.38 7.24 -15.13
CA LEU A 267 -9.57 6.76 -16.50
C LEU A 267 -8.97 7.74 -17.51
N LEU A 268 -9.16 9.03 -17.31
CA LEU A 268 -8.58 10.08 -18.13
C LEU A 268 -7.04 9.98 -18.15
N LEU A 269 -6.40 9.80 -16.99
CA LEU A 269 -4.96 9.61 -16.91
C LEU A 269 -4.51 8.38 -17.73
N MET A 270 -5.21 7.25 -17.57
CA MET A 270 -4.88 6.01 -18.30
C MET A 270 -5.06 6.13 -19.81
N SER A 271 -6.04 6.94 -20.28
CA SER A 271 -6.32 7.12 -21.71
C SER A 271 -5.51 8.24 -22.37
N SER A 272 -4.88 9.13 -21.58
CA SER A 272 -4.18 10.30 -22.13
C SER A 272 -2.72 10.03 -22.50
N TYR A 273 -2.13 8.92 -22.04
CA TYR A 273 -0.72 8.62 -22.26
C TYR A 273 -0.53 7.21 -22.83
N PRO A 274 0.46 7.01 -23.71
CA PRO A 274 0.80 5.67 -24.21
C PRO A 274 1.58 4.87 -23.15
N ASN A 275 1.51 3.55 -23.26
CA ASN A 275 2.29 2.60 -22.43
C ASN A 275 2.16 2.90 -20.94
N THR A 276 0.91 3.02 -20.46
CA THR A 276 0.65 3.40 -19.07
C THR A 276 0.79 2.23 -18.11
N LEU A 277 1.45 2.52 -16.98
CA LEU A 277 1.41 1.69 -15.77
C LEU A 277 0.60 2.42 -14.70
N THR A 278 -0.32 1.73 -14.05
CA THR A 278 -1.06 2.26 -12.91
C THR A 278 -1.20 1.20 -11.81
N ALA A 279 -1.54 1.64 -10.61
CA ALA A 279 -1.77 0.74 -9.48
C ALA A 279 -2.90 1.25 -8.60
N ALA A 280 -3.67 0.34 -8.03
CA ALA A 280 -4.73 0.69 -7.09
C ALA A 280 -5.16 -0.53 -6.24
N PRO A 281 -5.78 -0.35 -5.07
CA PRO A 281 -6.52 -1.39 -4.36
C PRO A 281 -7.89 -1.65 -5.02
N ASN A 282 -8.54 -2.77 -4.62
CA ASN A 282 -9.85 -3.18 -5.19
C ASN A 282 -10.88 -2.05 -5.22
N PHE A 283 -11.00 -1.30 -4.12
CA PHE A 283 -12.03 -0.26 -4.00
C PHE A 283 -11.98 0.78 -5.12
N ALA A 284 -10.81 1.02 -5.69
CA ALA A 284 -10.66 2.03 -6.74
C ALA A 284 -11.20 1.51 -8.09
N TYR A 285 -10.96 0.24 -8.38
CA TYR A 285 -11.54 -0.44 -9.54
C TYR A 285 -13.05 -0.51 -9.43
N ASP A 286 -13.58 -0.86 -8.24
CA ASP A 286 -15.02 -0.86 -7.98
C ASP A 286 -15.60 0.55 -8.13
N LEU A 287 -14.93 1.56 -7.55
CA LEU A 287 -15.40 2.94 -7.55
C LEU A 287 -15.53 3.51 -8.98
N VAL A 288 -14.55 3.28 -9.85
CA VAL A 288 -14.66 3.77 -11.25
C VAL A 288 -15.73 2.99 -12.01
N THR A 289 -15.90 1.70 -11.73
CA THR A 289 -16.92 0.86 -12.38
C THR A 289 -18.34 1.30 -12.00
N GLU A 290 -18.55 1.65 -10.72
CA GLU A 290 -19.84 2.13 -10.21
C GLU A 290 -20.14 3.59 -10.56
N ALA A 291 -19.13 4.46 -10.48
CA ALA A 291 -19.32 5.90 -10.59
C ALA A 291 -19.38 6.39 -12.04
N VAL A 292 -18.73 5.70 -12.99
CA VAL A 292 -18.70 6.10 -14.40
C VAL A 292 -19.83 5.41 -15.16
N PRO A 293 -20.87 6.16 -15.61
CA PRO A 293 -21.97 5.61 -16.38
C PRO A 293 -21.49 4.94 -17.68
N GLU A 294 -22.11 3.82 -18.06
CA GLU A 294 -21.76 3.06 -19.27
C GLU A 294 -21.65 3.93 -20.52
N ALA A 295 -22.60 4.87 -20.71
CA ALA A 295 -22.60 5.79 -21.84
C ALA A 295 -21.36 6.71 -21.91
N LYS A 296 -20.66 6.93 -20.78
CA LYS A 296 -19.44 7.73 -20.73
C LYS A 296 -18.16 6.92 -20.86
N ARG A 297 -18.21 5.61 -20.67
CA ARG A 297 -17.00 4.77 -20.72
C ARG A 297 -16.34 4.80 -22.11
N ALA A 298 -17.12 4.98 -23.17
CA ALA A 298 -16.64 5.12 -24.53
C ALA A 298 -15.80 6.40 -24.80
N GLU A 299 -15.77 7.35 -23.86
CA GLU A 299 -14.93 8.54 -23.95
C GLU A 299 -13.45 8.23 -23.62
N TYR A 300 -13.16 7.04 -23.03
CA TYR A 300 -11.84 6.64 -22.58
C TYR A 300 -11.32 5.47 -23.42
N ASP A 301 -10.30 5.72 -24.23
CA ASP A 301 -9.55 4.66 -24.93
C ASP A 301 -8.49 4.07 -23.99
N LEU A 302 -8.74 2.88 -23.49
CA LEU A 302 -7.83 2.20 -22.55
C LEU A 302 -6.89 1.19 -23.24
N SER A 303 -6.84 1.18 -24.59
CA SER A 303 -6.04 0.22 -25.36
C SER A 303 -4.52 0.36 -25.14
N THR A 304 -4.08 1.50 -24.67
CA THR A 304 -2.67 1.80 -24.39
C THR A 304 -2.23 1.49 -22.95
N VAL A 305 -3.16 0.99 -22.12
CA VAL A 305 -2.82 0.55 -20.76
C VAL A 305 -2.00 -0.72 -20.82
N ALA A 306 -0.73 -0.64 -20.48
CA ALA A 306 0.16 -1.79 -20.44
C ALA A 306 -0.02 -2.60 -19.15
N ILE A 307 -0.21 -1.90 -18.01
CA ILE A 307 -0.25 -2.52 -16.69
C ILE A 307 -1.21 -1.76 -15.77
N ALA A 308 -2.14 -2.48 -15.17
CA ALA A 308 -3.00 -2.00 -14.09
C ALA A 308 -2.90 -2.97 -12.90
N LEU A 309 -2.13 -2.57 -11.88
CA LEU A 309 -1.86 -3.40 -10.70
C LEU A 309 -3.02 -3.31 -9.72
N SER A 310 -3.47 -4.46 -9.24
CA SER A 310 -4.39 -4.57 -8.10
C SER A 310 -3.66 -5.20 -6.92
N GLY A 311 -3.58 -4.49 -5.78
CA GLY A 311 -2.82 -4.96 -4.64
C GLY A 311 -3.07 -4.20 -3.35
N SER A 312 -2.15 -4.33 -2.41
CA SER A 312 -2.22 -3.81 -1.04
C SER A 312 -3.25 -4.50 -0.13
N GLU A 313 -4.09 -5.36 -0.65
CA GLU A 313 -5.12 -6.16 0.02
C GLU A 313 -5.37 -7.42 -0.81
N PRO A 314 -6.04 -8.46 -0.30
CA PRO A 314 -6.42 -9.62 -1.12
C PRO A 314 -7.23 -9.18 -2.33
N VAL A 315 -6.77 -9.56 -3.53
CA VAL A 315 -7.46 -9.20 -4.78
C VAL A 315 -8.74 -10.03 -4.91
N ARG A 316 -9.85 -9.36 -5.17
CA ARG A 316 -11.17 -10.02 -5.26
C ARG A 316 -11.51 -10.39 -6.69
N GLY A 317 -11.93 -11.64 -6.90
CA GLY A 317 -12.36 -12.11 -8.20
C GLY A 317 -13.55 -11.34 -8.77
N ALA A 318 -14.49 -10.91 -7.93
CA ALA A 318 -15.62 -10.08 -8.34
C ALA A 318 -15.15 -8.73 -8.90
N THR A 319 -14.26 -8.01 -8.19
CA THR A 319 -13.69 -6.74 -8.68
C THR A 319 -13.00 -6.89 -10.03
N VAL A 320 -12.22 -7.98 -10.20
CA VAL A 320 -11.56 -8.30 -11.47
C VAL A 320 -12.58 -8.47 -12.59
N ARG A 321 -13.58 -9.33 -12.38
CA ARG A 321 -14.62 -9.61 -13.41
C ARG A 321 -15.43 -8.37 -13.77
N ASP A 322 -15.88 -7.60 -12.77
CA ASP A 322 -16.74 -6.44 -12.98
C ASP A 322 -15.99 -5.32 -13.72
N PHE A 323 -14.73 -5.08 -13.35
CA PHE A 323 -13.89 -4.09 -14.02
C PHE A 323 -13.59 -4.51 -15.47
N LEU A 324 -13.18 -5.76 -15.71
CA LEU A 324 -12.90 -6.25 -17.06
C LEU A 324 -14.18 -6.20 -17.92
N ALA A 325 -15.32 -6.67 -17.43
CA ALA A 325 -16.59 -6.60 -18.15
C ALA A 325 -16.97 -5.15 -18.51
N ALA A 326 -16.65 -4.19 -17.64
CA ALA A 326 -16.95 -2.78 -17.85
C ALA A 326 -16.02 -2.10 -18.86
N TYR A 327 -14.73 -2.50 -18.97
CA TYR A 327 -13.72 -1.73 -19.70
C TYR A 327 -13.02 -2.47 -20.85
N GLU A 328 -13.08 -3.80 -20.95
CA GLU A 328 -12.63 -4.53 -22.16
C GLU A 328 -13.34 -4.04 -23.44
N PRO A 329 -14.67 -3.74 -23.43
CA PRO A 329 -15.33 -3.15 -24.60
C PRO A 329 -14.77 -1.78 -25.02
N HIS A 330 -14.03 -1.12 -24.15
CA HIS A 330 -13.40 0.18 -24.37
C HIS A 330 -11.88 0.06 -24.52
N GLY A 331 -11.41 -1.11 -24.95
CA GLY A 331 -10.03 -1.38 -25.32
C GLY A 331 -9.12 -1.84 -24.19
N PHE A 332 -9.57 -1.89 -22.92
CA PHE A 332 -8.71 -2.32 -21.83
C PHE A 332 -8.20 -3.76 -22.04
N PRO A 333 -6.88 -3.99 -22.13
CA PRO A 333 -6.36 -5.34 -22.38
C PRO A 333 -6.49 -6.20 -21.11
N GLN A 334 -7.08 -7.38 -21.21
CA GLN A 334 -7.21 -8.31 -20.08
C GLN A 334 -5.86 -8.61 -19.42
N GLY A 335 -4.80 -8.80 -20.21
CA GLY A 335 -3.44 -9.03 -19.71
C GLY A 335 -2.79 -7.83 -19.02
N ALA A 336 -3.40 -6.64 -19.10
CA ALA A 336 -2.94 -5.48 -18.37
C ALA A 336 -3.36 -5.52 -16.89
N PHE A 337 -4.47 -6.19 -16.56
CA PHE A 337 -4.89 -6.34 -15.16
C PHE A 337 -3.99 -7.37 -14.45
N ARG A 338 -3.15 -6.91 -13.53
CA ARG A 338 -2.18 -7.77 -12.84
C ARG A 338 -2.37 -7.71 -11.33
N PRO A 339 -2.82 -8.82 -10.71
CA PRO A 339 -2.77 -8.97 -9.26
C PRO A 339 -1.33 -8.80 -8.76
N SER A 340 -1.17 -8.13 -7.61
CA SER A 340 0.14 -7.89 -7.00
C SER A 340 0.08 -8.04 -5.49
N TYR A 341 1.13 -8.60 -4.92
CA TYR A 341 1.29 -8.74 -3.48
C TYR A 341 2.61 -8.16 -3.03
N GLY A 342 2.55 -7.46 -1.90
CA GLY A 342 3.70 -6.93 -1.22
C GLY A 342 3.35 -6.22 0.08
N LEU A 343 4.38 -5.81 0.80
CA LEU A 343 4.29 -5.16 2.10
C LEU A 343 5.52 -4.27 2.31
N ALA A 344 5.42 -3.32 3.22
CA ALA A 344 6.50 -2.38 3.50
C ALA A 344 7.79 -3.09 3.94
N GLU A 345 7.67 -4.19 4.71
CA GLU A 345 8.78 -5.00 5.20
C GLU A 345 9.59 -5.69 4.07
N ALA A 346 8.99 -5.83 2.88
CA ALA A 346 9.65 -6.29 1.66
C ALA A 346 9.81 -5.17 0.61
N THR A 347 9.85 -3.92 1.03
CA THR A 347 9.95 -2.73 0.18
C THR A 347 8.96 -2.79 -0.99
N VAL A 348 7.72 -3.10 -0.66
CA VAL A 348 6.50 -3.18 -1.47
C VAL A 348 6.35 -4.41 -2.37
N TYR A 349 7.40 -4.95 -2.96
CA TYR A 349 7.26 -5.98 -3.99
C TYR A 349 7.58 -7.39 -3.48
N VAL A 350 6.65 -8.33 -3.65
CA VAL A 350 6.87 -9.77 -3.40
C VAL A 350 6.57 -10.61 -4.64
N ALA A 351 5.36 -10.47 -5.20
CA ALA A 351 4.95 -11.25 -6.38
C ALA A 351 3.91 -10.50 -7.19
N SER A 352 3.79 -10.84 -8.47
CA SER A 352 2.77 -10.26 -9.34
C SER A 352 2.36 -11.21 -10.46
N GLY A 353 1.17 -10.93 -11.03
CA GLY A 353 0.70 -11.52 -12.27
C GLY A 353 1.55 -11.12 -13.47
N ASP A 354 1.40 -11.88 -14.54
CA ASP A 354 2.05 -11.64 -15.82
C ASP A 354 1.02 -11.23 -16.89
N SER A 355 1.47 -11.04 -18.12
CA SER A 355 0.64 -10.61 -19.25
C SER A 355 -0.41 -11.64 -19.71
N SER A 356 -0.51 -12.82 -19.09
CA SER A 356 -1.58 -13.78 -19.35
C SER A 356 -2.94 -13.37 -18.76
N GLY A 357 -2.94 -12.33 -17.94
CA GLY A 357 -4.11 -11.83 -17.24
C GLY A 357 -4.37 -12.50 -15.88
N PRO A 358 -5.38 -12.03 -15.16
CA PRO A 358 -5.71 -12.52 -13.84
C PRO A 358 -6.29 -13.95 -13.92
N VAL A 359 -5.86 -14.82 -13.01
CA VAL A 359 -6.35 -16.18 -12.85
C VAL A 359 -7.10 -16.29 -11.53
N VAL A 360 -8.34 -16.73 -11.60
CA VAL A 360 -9.18 -17.00 -10.43
C VAL A 360 -9.27 -18.50 -10.25
N THR A 361 -8.90 -18.98 -9.07
CA THR A 361 -8.89 -20.41 -8.71
C THR A 361 -9.72 -20.64 -7.47
N GLU A 362 -9.94 -21.90 -7.14
CA GLU A 362 -10.61 -22.31 -5.91
C GLU A 362 -9.59 -22.95 -4.95
N VAL A 363 -9.54 -22.47 -3.71
CA VAL A 363 -8.74 -23.02 -2.62
C VAL A 363 -9.67 -23.28 -1.44
N ASP A 364 -9.81 -24.55 -1.06
CA ASP A 364 -10.67 -25.02 0.04
C ASP A 364 -12.12 -24.49 -0.05
N GLY A 365 -12.71 -24.55 -1.26
CA GLY A 365 -14.08 -24.09 -1.52
C GLY A 365 -14.24 -22.56 -1.60
N ARG A 366 -13.13 -21.81 -1.71
CA ARG A 366 -13.08 -20.34 -1.78
C ARG A 366 -12.48 -19.88 -3.09
N GLU A 367 -13.09 -18.85 -3.67
CA GLU A 367 -12.52 -18.15 -4.81
C GLU A 367 -11.30 -17.34 -4.38
N VAL A 368 -10.16 -17.56 -5.02
CA VAL A 368 -8.90 -16.87 -4.75
C VAL A 368 -8.28 -16.41 -6.05
N VAL A 369 -7.81 -15.19 -6.10
CA VAL A 369 -7.07 -14.67 -7.25
C VAL A 369 -5.59 -15.02 -7.08
N GLU A 370 -5.01 -15.69 -8.08
CA GLU A 370 -3.57 -15.96 -8.10
C GLU A 370 -2.81 -14.65 -8.26
N ILE A 371 -1.88 -14.41 -7.35
CA ILE A 371 -1.01 -13.23 -7.44
C ILE A 371 0.00 -13.43 -8.57
N GLY A 372 0.62 -14.59 -8.65
CA GLY A 372 1.64 -14.89 -9.66
C GLY A 372 2.97 -15.30 -9.06
N ARG A 373 4.06 -15.06 -9.81
CA ARG A 373 5.39 -15.56 -9.44
C ARG A 373 6.25 -14.48 -8.77
N PRO A 374 7.01 -14.81 -7.71
CA PRO A 374 8.02 -13.90 -7.15
C PRO A 374 9.15 -13.66 -8.17
N ARG A 375 9.75 -12.47 -8.12
CA ARG A 375 10.91 -12.10 -8.94
C ARG A 375 12.06 -11.57 -8.08
N GLY A 376 13.28 -12.03 -8.32
CA GLY A 376 14.48 -11.57 -7.65
C GLY A 376 14.55 -11.87 -6.14
N GLN A 377 13.70 -12.78 -5.66
CA GLN A 377 13.63 -13.17 -4.24
C GLN A 377 13.05 -14.58 -4.08
N ARG A 378 13.24 -15.14 -2.91
CA ARG A 378 12.69 -16.46 -2.53
C ARG A 378 11.44 -16.27 -1.67
N VAL A 379 10.40 -17.06 -1.96
CA VAL A 379 9.16 -17.10 -1.18
C VAL A 379 8.89 -18.56 -0.78
N ARG A 380 8.47 -18.75 0.47
CA ARG A 380 8.04 -20.03 1.01
C ARG A 380 6.69 -19.87 1.70
N VAL A 381 5.92 -20.92 1.75
CA VAL A 381 4.73 -21.04 2.57
C VAL A 381 5.04 -22.02 3.67
N VAL A 382 5.06 -21.54 4.91
CA VAL A 382 5.52 -22.25 6.10
C VAL A 382 4.34 -22.51 7.01
N ALA A 383 4.16 -23.75 7.45
CA ALA A 383 3.13 -24.08 8.41
C ALA A 383 3.34 -23.25 9.70
N PRO A 384 2.33 -22.53 10.19
CA PRO A 384 2.47 -21.77 11.43
C PRO A 384 2.83 -22.71 12.59
N SER A 385 3.75 -22.27 13.45
CA SER A 385 4.13 -23.04 14.63
C SER A 385 3.02 -23.06 15.67
N ASP A 386 3.01 -24.08 16.54
CA ASP A 386 2.05 -24.24 17.66
C ASP A 386 2.00 -23.03 18.62
N ARG A 387 2.98 -22.13 18.55
CA ARG A 387 3.00 -20.87 19.33
C ARG A 387 2.10 -19.79 18.75
N VAL A 388 1.74 -19.90 17.47
CA VAL A 388 0.97 -18.89 16.74
C VAL A 388 -0.49 -19.32 16.57
N LEU A 389 -0.73 -20.60 16.40
CA LEU A 389 -2.07 -21.20 16.31
C LEU A 389 -2.20 -22.38 17.28
N PRO A 390 -3.42 -22.65 17.83
CA PRO A 390 -3.65 -23.87 18.59
C PRO A 390 -3.30 -25.12 17.78
N ALA A 391 -2.69 -26.12 18.42
CA ALA A 391 -2.13 -27.35 17.81
C ALA A 391 -3.11 -28.21 16.97
N LYS A 392 -4.36 -27.80 16.80
CA LYS A 392 -5.42 -28.52 16.05
C LYS A 392 -5.95 -27.77 14.84
N VAL A 393 -5.32 -26.64 14.46
CA VAL A 393 -5.80 -25.84 13.34
C VAL A 393 -5.29 -26.44 12.03
N ASP A 394 -6.18 -27.06 11.27
CA ASP A 394 -5.90 -27.51 9.89
C ASP A 394 -6.04 -26.35 8.92
N LEU A 395 -4.96 -25.95 8.29
CA LEU A 395 -4.93 -24.87 7.30
C LEU A 395 -5.12 -25.35 5.85
N GLY A 396 -5.45 -26.62 5.62
CA GLY A 396 -5.76 -27.13 4.27
C GLY A 396 -4.62 -26.94 3.25
N GLY A 397 -3.36 -26.96 3.68
CA GLY A 397 -2.20 -26.69 2.81
C GLY A 397 -1.84 -25.20 2.69
N MET A 398 -2.53 -24.30 3.40
CA MET A 398 -2.14 -22.91 3.59
C MET A 398 -1.04 -22.79 4.67
N GLY A 399 -0.25 -21.75 4.59
CA GLY A 399 0.75 -21.42 5.60
C GLY A 399 1.09 -19.93 5.60
N GLU A 400 1.96 -19.54 6.54
CA GLU A 400 2.49 -18.18 6.58
C GLU A 400 3.46 -17.98 5.41
N ILE A 401 3.30 -16.87 4.70
CA ILE A 401 4.20 -16.49 3.61
C ILE A 401 5.48 -15.95 4.21
N TRP A 402 6.62 -16.58 3.89
CA TRP A 402 7.94 -16.13 4.28
C TRP A 402 8.73 -15.68 3.06
N VAL A 403 9.46 -14.57 3.21
CA VAL A 403 10.20 -13.94 2.11
C VAL A 403 11.68 -13.78 2.46
N LYS A 404 12.56 -14.03 1.49
CA LYS A 404 13.99 -13.74 1.62
C LYS A 404 14.53 -13.18 0.32
N GLY A 405 15.07 -11.97 0.35
CA GLY A 405 15.57 -11.28 -0.83
C GLY A 405 16.28 -9.98 -0.51
N PRO A 406 16.93 -9.37 -1.50
CA PRO A 406 17.67 -8.12 -1.31
C PRO A 406 16.77 -6.89 -1.06
N ASN A 407 15.48 -7.00 -1.33
CA ASN A 407 14.45 -5.99 -1.08
C ASN A 407 13.83 -6.08 0.33
N VAL A 408 14.20 -7.08 1.14
CA VAL A 408 13.73 -7.18 2.52
C VAL A 408 14.37 -6.04 3.33
N ALA A 409 13.54 -5.35 4.11
CA ALA A 409 13.96 -4.24 4.94
C ALA A 409 14.90 -4.67 6.09
N ALA A 410 15.57 -3.71 6.72
CA ALA A 410 16.53 -4.02 7.79
C ALA A 410 15.87 -4.29 9.16
N GLY A 411 14.57 -4.00 9.29
CA GLY A 411 13.84 -4.19 10.55
C GLY A 411 12.93 -3.01 10.88
N TYR A 412 12.58 -2.87 12.15
CA TYR A 412 11.74 -1.79 12.66
C TYR A 412 12.55 -0.78 13.49
N TRP A 413 12.30 0.48 13.25
CA TRP A 413 12.95 1.59 13.94
C TRP A 413 12.75 1.52 15.45
N ARG A 414 13.84 1.49 16.22
CA ARG A 414 13.83 1.41 17.69
C ARG A 414 13.02 0.22 18.27
N ARG A 415 12.91 -0.89 17.54
CA ARG A 415 12.17 -2.11 17.96
C ARG A 415 13.02 -3.37 17.71
N PRO A 416 14.15 -3.55 18.41
CA PRO A 416 15.07 -4.64 18.14
C PRO A 416 14.44 -6.04 18.37
N GLU A 417 13.61 -6.22 19.38
CA GLU A 417 12.98 -7.50 19.68
C GLU A 417 11.98 -7.88 18.58
N LEU A 418 11.14 -6.93 18.15
CA LEU A 418 10.20 -7.15 17.04
C LEU A 418 10.95 -7.40 15.73
N THR A 419 12.07 -6.71 15.51
CA THR A 419 12.93 -6.93 14.35
C THR A 419 13.44 -8.38 14.32
N ALA A 420 13.99 -8.86 15.43
CA ALA A 420 14.48 -10.25 15.52
C ALA A 420 13.35 -11.28 15.31
N GLU A 421 12.15 -11.03 15.84
CA GLU A 421 10.99 -11.91 15.66
C GLU A 421 10.54 -12.01 14.20
N VAL A 422 10.54 -10.87 13.48
CA VAL A 422 9.93 -10.76 12.15
C VAL A 422 10.93 -10.97 11.02
N PHE A 423 12.17 -10.49 11.15
CA PHE A 423 13.15 -10.46 10.05
C PHE A 423 14.26 -11.53 10.15
N ASP A 424 14.44 -12.14 11.32
CA ASP A 424 15.51 -13.12 11.55
C ASP A 424 14.98 -14.54 11.72
N ALA A 425 13.83 -14.85 11.12
CA ALA A 425 13.29 -16.20 11.20
C ALA A 425 14.22 -17.20 10.51
N GLU A 426 14.29 -18.41 11.08
CA GLU A 426 15.09 -19.53 10.57
C GLU A 426 14.20 -20.58 9.90
N LEU A 427 14.57 -20.97 8.68
CA LEU A 427 13.92 -22.05 7.94
C LEU A 427 15.00 -22.99 7.40
N ASP A 428 14.90 -24.27 7.72
CA ASP A 428 15.82 -25.34 7.28
C ASP A 428 17.31 -25.06 7.60
N GLY A 429 17.58 -24.39 8.74
CA GLY A 429 18.94 -24.02 9.16
C GLY A 429 19.46 -22.75 8.49
N GLU A 430 18.63 -22.04 7.71
CA GLU A 430 18.95 -20.77 7.08
C GLU A 430 18.18 -19.62 7.74
N GLY A 431 18.90 -18.67 8.37
CA GLY A 431 18.32 -17.49 8.99
C GLY A 431 18.01 -16.36 7.99
N GLY A 432 17.44 -15.26 8.51
CA GLY A 432 17.15 -14.04 7.74
C GLY A 432 15.94 -14.16 6.82
N TRP A 433 14.95 -14.95 7.20
CA TRP A 433 13.64 -14.97 6.56
C TRP A 433 12.71 -13.96 7.21
N LEU A 434 12.06 -13.15 6.38
CA LEU A 434 10.98 -12.27 6.78
C LEU A 434 9.68 -13.07 6.95
N ARG A 435 9.08 -12.99 8.12
CA ARG A 435 7.74 -13.50 8.41
C ARG A 435 6.74 -12.41 8.10
N THR A 436 5.89 -12.61 7.08
CA THR A 436 4.98 -11.55 6.64
C THR A 436 3.73 -11.42 7.52
N GLY A 437 3.38 -12.47 8.26
CA GLY A 437 2.11 -12.57 8.96
C GLY A 437 0.90 -12.73 8.02
N ASP A 438 1.12 -12.84 6.71
CA ASP A 438 0.08 -13.12 5.73
C ASP A 438 0.03 -14.61 5.42
N LEU A 439 -1.17 -15.13 5.19
CA LEU A 439 -1.43 -16.52 4.84
C LEU A 439 -1.56 -16.70 3.33
N GLY A 440 -1.09 -17.81 2.82
CA GLY A 440 -1.21 -18.11 1.41
C GLY A 440 -0.87 -19.55 1.05
N THR A 441 -0.89 -19.83 -0.25
CA THR A 441 -0.49 -21.09 -0.87
C THR A 441 0.40 -20.82 -2.07
N ILE A 442 1.25 -21.80 -2.42
CA ILE A 442 1.99 -21.80 -3.69
C ILE A 442 1.59 -23.05 -4.46
N ARG A 443 1.04 -22.85 -5.68
CA ARG A 443 0.71 -23.94 -6.63
C ARG A 443 1.37 -23.63 -7.96
N ASP A 444 2.09 -24.57 -8.52
CA ASP A 444 2.83 -24.42 -9.78
C ASP A 444 3.72 -23.17 -9.83
N GLY A 445 4.27 -22.79 -8.66
CA GLY A 445 5.11 -21.61 -8.47
C GLY A 445 4.37 -20.28 -8.47
N ARG A 446 3.05 -20.28 -8.45
CA ARG A 446 2.19 -19.09 -8.31
C ARG A 446 1.73 -18.96 -6.88
N LEU A 447 1.92 -17.77 -6.33
CA LEU A 447 1.48 -17.41 -4.98
C LEU A 447 0.00 -17.01 -5.03
N SER A 448 -0.76 -17.45 -4.03
CA SER A 448 -2.10 -16.93 -3.72
C SER A 448 -2.12 -16.49 -2.26
N VAL A 449 -2.66 -15.30 -2.00
CA VAL A 449 -2.79 -14.73 -0.64
C VAL A 449 -4.23 -14.92 -0.19
N THR A 450 -4.40 -15.54 0.99
CA THR A 450 -5.72 -15.93 1.50
C THR A 450 -6.17 -15.14 2.72
N GLY A 451 -5.29 -14.36 3.33
CA GLY A 451 -5.64 -13.52 4.48
C GLY A 451 -4.45 -13.18 5.37
N ARG A 452 -4.73 -12.78 6.60
CA ARG A 452 -3.73 -12.49 7.63
C ARG A 452 -3.85 -13.42 8.81
N LEU A 453 -2.72 -13.89 9.30
CA LEU A 453 -2.64 -14.82 10.43
C LEU A 453 -3.32 -14.23 11.69
N LYS A 454 -3.06 -12.97 12.02
CA LYS A 454 -3.63 -12.27 13.18
C LYS A 454 -5.12 -11.90 13.06
N ASP A 455 -5.65 -11.88 11.83
CA ASP A 455 -7.04 -11.55 11.56
C ASP A 455 -7.92 -12.82 11.46
N LEU A 456 -7.30 -14.00 11.50
CA LEU A 456 -7.99 -15.27 11.37
C LEU A 456 -9.00 -15.44 12.54
N ILE A 457 -10.24 -15.74 12.19
CA ILE A 457 -11.32 -16.00 13.13
C ILE A 457 -11.36 -17.52 13.36
N ILE A 458 -11.20 -17.95 14.61
CA ILE A 458 -11.20 -19.39 14.97
C ILE A 458 -12.44 -19.64 15.81
N ILE A 459 -13.39 -20.41 15.28
CA ILE A 459 -14.61 -20.79 15.98
C ILE A 459 -14.70 -22.31 16.02
N ASP A 460 -14.82 -22.91 17.19
CA ASP A 460 -14.92 -24.35 17.40
C ASP A 460 -13.77 -25.14 16.72
N GLY A 461 -12.56 -24.53 16.69
CA GLY A 461 -11.37 -25.11 16.06
C GLY A 461 -11.36 -25.05 14.53
N ARG A 462 -12.31 -24.36 13.91
CA ARG A 462 -12.35 -24.08 12.46
C ARG A 462 -11.90 -22.66 12.17
N ASN A 463 -11.17 -22.51 11.07
CA ASN A 463 -10.68 -21.21 10.59
C ASN A 463 -11.67 -20.56 9.65
N HIS A 464 -12.00 -19.31 9.93
CA HIS A 464 -12.81 -18.47 9.08
C HIS A 464 -12.03 -17.21 8.70
N SER A 465 -11.92 -16.94 7.40
CA SER A 465 -11.38 -15.67 6.94
C SER A 465 -12.41 -14.56 7.24
N PRO A 466 -12.00 -13.46 7.90
CA PRO A 466 -12.89 -12.31 8.04
C PRO A 466 -13.43 -11.82 6.70
N HIS A 467 -12.62 -11.89 5.67
CA HIS A 467 -12.97 -11.43 4.34
C HIS A 467 -14.15 -12.21 3.72
N ASP A 468 -14.17 -13.55 3.89
CA ASP A 468 -15.26 -14.39 3.39
C ASP A 468 -16.58 -14.07 4.09
N ILE A 469 -16.51 -13.81 5.41
CA ILE A 469 -17.69 -13.39 6.19
C ILE A 469 -18.16 -12.00 5.72
N GLU A 470 -17.24 -11.06 5.51
CA GLU A 470 -17.51 -9.71 5.01
C GLU A 470 -18.18 -9.73 3.65
N GLU A 471 -17.69 -10.55 2.70
CA GLU A 471 -18.31 -10.74 1.39
C GLU A 471 -19.71 -11.33 1.49
N THR A 472 -19.88 -12.34 2.34
CA THR A 472 -21.20 -12.96 2.55
C THR A 472 -22.19 -11.96 3.11
N VAL A 473 -21.79 -11.15 4.08
CA VAL A 473 -22.63 -10.09 4.65
C VAL A 473 -22.93 -9.00 3.62
N ALA A 474 -21.92 -8.57 2.87
CA ALA A 474 -22.08 -7.55 1.82
C ALA A 474 -23.10 -7.97 0.75
N ALA A 475 -23.15 -9.25 0.42
CA ALA A 475 -24.10 -9.82 -0.56
C ALA A 475 -25.50 -10.11 0.03
N ALA A 476 -25.65 -10.10 1.36
CA ALA A 476 -26.88 -10.53 2.02
C ALA A 476 -28.06 -9.56 1.84
N HIS A 477 -27.81 -8.28 1.59
CA HIS A 477 -28.86 -7.27 1.45
C HIS A 477 -28.41 -6.08 0.57
N PRO A 478 -29.28 -5.50 -0.29
CA PRO A 478 -28.94 -4.38 -1.19
C PRO A 478 -28.46 -3.08 -0.50
N VAL A 479 -28.76 -2.89 0.77
CA VAL A 479 -28.30 -1.75 1.59
C VAL A 479 -26.82 -1.89 1.95
N LEU A 480 -26.31 -3.11 1.98
CA LEU A 480 -24.93 -3.45 2.25
C LEU A 480 -24.13 -3.43 0.94
N GLY A 481 -22.83 -3.50 1.03
CA GLY A 481 -21.98 -3.54 -0.15
C GLY A 481 -20.54 -3.92 0.15
N PRO A 482 -19.77 -4.25 -0.85
CA PRO A 482 -18.36 -4.58 -0.69
C PRO A 482 -17.61 -3.41 -0.04
N GLU A 483 -16.52 -3.71 0.65
CA GLU A 483 -15.68 -2.73 1.37
C GLU A 483 -16.41 -1.88 2.44
N ARG A 484 -17.58 -2.32 2.88
CA ARG A 484 -18.40 -1.64 3.90
C ARG A 484 -18.72 -2.54 5.08
N VAL A 485 -17.99 -3.61 5.24
CA VAL A 485 -18.19 -4.60 6.32
C VAL A 485 -16.85 -4.87 6.99
N ALA A 486 -16.85 -4.97 8.31
CA ALA A 486 -15.75 -5.47 9.12
C ALA A 486 -16.25 -6.66 9.96
N ALA A 487 -15.58 -7.79 9.84
CA ALA A 487 -15.81 -8.96 10.69
C ALA A 487 -14.59 -9.23 11.56
N PHE A 488 -14.80 -9.55 12.83
CA PHE A 488 -13.71 -9.87 13.76
C PHE A 488 -14.17 -10.82 14.86
N SER A 489 -13.23 -11.60 15.40
CA SER A 489 -13.51 -12.47 16.55
C SER A 489 -13.54 -11.70 17.85
N VAL A 490 -14.34 -12.17 18.78
CA VAL A 490 -14.42 -11.68 20.15
C VAL A 490 -14.51 -12.86 21.11
N ASP A 491 -13.79 -12.75 22.24
CA ASP A 491 -13.88 -13.70 23.32
C ASP A 491 -15.09 -13.37 24.21
N GLY A 492 -15.74 -14.36 24.77
CA GLY A 492 -16.82 -14.19 25.73
C GLY A 492 -17.06 -15.44 26.56
N ASP A 493 -17.95 -15.34 27.54
CA ASP A 493 -18.24 -16.41 28.52
C ASP A 493 -18.73 -17.72 27.87
N GLU A 494 -19.28 -17.63 26.65
CA GLU A 494 -19.74 -18.78 25.84
C GLU A 494 -18.74 -19.24 24.78
N GLY A 495 -17.47 -18.77 24.85
CA GLY A 495 -16.42 -19.03 23.87
C GLY A 495 -16.22 -17.90 22.85
N GLU A 496 -15.44 -18.18 21.81
CA GLU A 496 -15.20 -17.26 20.70
C GLU A 496 -16.47 -17.04 19.87
N GLY A 497 -16.70 -15.80 19.44
CA GLY A 497 -17.83 -15.42 18.60
C GLY A 497 -17.43 -14.39 17.54
N VAL A 498 -18.27 -14.21 16.53
CA VAL A 498 -18.04 -13.23 15.46
C VAL A 498 -18.93 -12.01 15.66
N VAL A 499 -18.29 -10.84 15.58
CA VAL A 499 -18.98 -9.55 15.51
C VAL A 499 -18.81 -8.98 14.11
N VAL A 500 -19.90 -8.44 13.57
CA VAL A 500 -19.91 -7.76 12.28
C VAL A 500 -20.34 -6.31 12.46
N VAL A 501 -19.59 -5.39 11.86
CA VAL A 501 -19.94 -3.98 11.71
C VAL A 501 -20.11 -3.69 10.23
N ALA A 502 -21.30 -3.27 9.81
CA ALA A 502 -21.60 -3.00 8.41
C ALA A 502 -22.04 -1.54 8.22
N GLU A 503 -21.44 -0.86 7.23
CA GLU A 503 -21.78 0.51 6.86
C GLU A 503 -22.84 0.49 5.76
N ARG A 504 -23.98 1.15 5.98
CA ARG A 504 -25.05 1.24 4.99
C ARG A 504 -24.69 2.12 3.79
N ALA A 505 -25.25 1.82 2.65
CA ALA A 505 -25.10 2.65 1.44
C ALA A 505 -25.63 4.08 1.68
N ARG A 506 -24.95 5.10 1.14
CA ARG A 506 -25.33 6.53 1.31
C ARG A 506 -26.73 6.84 0.78
N LYS A 507 -27.17 6.14 -0.27
CA LYS A 507 -28.47 6.36 -0.93
C LYS A 507 -29.63 5.57 -0.29
N ALA A 508 -29.37 4.74 0.70
CA ALA A 508 -30.41 3.99 1.39
C ALA A 508 -31.15 4.90 2.37
N LEU A 509 -32.37 5.30 2.02
CA LEU A 509 -33.21 6.22 2.80
C LEU A 509 -34.33 5.48 3.57
N ASP A 510 -34.78 4.32 3.06
CA ASP A 510 -35.85 3.53 3.64
C ASP A 510 -35.40 2.08 3.77
N PHE A 511 -35.23 1.59 4.99
CA PHE A 511 -34.76 0.23 5.29
C PHE A 511 -35.13 -0.17 6.72
N ASP A 512 -35.33 -1.47 6.94
CA ASP A 512 -35.50 -2.08 8.27
C ASP A 512 -34.17 -2.67 8.75
N GLU A 513 -33.57 -2.07 9.77
CA GLU A 513 -32.31 -2.55 10.37
C GLU A 513 -32.42 -3.99 10.86
N SER A 514 -33.60 -4.39 11.40
CA SER A 514 -33.82 -5.74 11.86
C SER A 514 -33.89 -6.75 10.72
N GLU A 515 -34.39 -6.35 9.55
CA GLU A 515 -34.40 -7.19 8.36
C GLU A 515 -32.98 -7.41 7.85
N ILE A 516 -32.17 -6.34 7.77
CA ILE A 516 -30.76 -6.40 7.35
C ILE A 516 -29.96 -7.30 8.30
N ALA A 517 -30.10 -7.12 9.61
CA ALA A 517 -29.40 -7.92 10.61
C ALA A 517 -29.79 -9.42 10.51
N ARG A 518 -31.08 -9.72 10.31
CA ARG A 518 -31.56 -11.11 10.13
C ARG A 518 -31.01 -11.71 8.84
N ALA A 519 -30.98 -10.95 7.73
CA ALA A 519 -30.44 -11.41 6.45
C ALA A 519 -28.95 -11.73 6.56
N ALA A 520 -28.16 -10.83 7.14
CA ALA A 520 -26.72 -11.01 7.37
C ALA A 520 -26.44 -12.22 8.28
N THR A 521 -27.13 -12.31 9.42
CA THR A 521 -26.96 -13.42 10.37
C THR A 521 -27.29 -14.77 9.74
N ARG A 522 -28.39 -14.84 8.99
CA ARG A 522 -28.77 -16.06 8.28
C ARG A 522 -27.76 -16.45 7.21
N ALA A 523 -27.30 -15.51 6.38
CA ALA A 523 -26.33 -15.78 5.33
C ALA A 523 -25.00 -16.31 5.89
N VAL A 524 -24.52 -15.73 6.99
CA VAL A 524 -23.30 -16.19 7.66
C VAL A 524 -23.48 -17.58 8.26
N ALA A 525 -24.60 -17.84 8.93
CA ALA A 525 -24.88 -19.16 9.50
C ALA A 525 -24.98 -20.25 8.41
N GLU A 526 -25.68 -19.98 7.30
CA GLU A 526 -25.87 -20.94 6.21
C GLU A 526 -24.57 -21.23 5.45
N ARG A 527 -23.70 -20.24 5.25
CA ARG A 527 -22.50 -20.38 4.42
C ARG A 527 -21.26 -20.80 5.21
N HIS A 528 -21.14 -20.33 6.45
CA HIS A 528 -19.92 -20.49 7.26
C HIS A 528 -20.12 -21.38 8.48
N ASP A 529 -21.34 -21.81 8.78
CA ASP A 529 -21.67 -22.55 10.01
C ASP A 529 -21.23 -21.77 11.28
N VAL A 530 -21.33 -20.43 11.22
CA VAL A 530 -20.92 -19.51 12.29
C VAL A 530 -22.11 -18.67 12.73
N ARG A 531 -22.30 -18.56 14.04
CA ARG A 531 -23.31 -17.68 14.63
C ARG A 531 -22.72 -16.31 14.94
N LEU A 532 -23.33 -15.24 14.42
CA LEU A 532 -22.95 -13.88 14.79
C LEU A 532 -23.33 -13.61 16.25
N ARG A 533 -22.37 -13.11 17.03
CA ARG A 533 -22.59 -12.64 18.40
C ARG A 533 -23.28 -11.28 18.41
N ALA A 534 -22.88 -10.38 17.49
CA ALA A 534 -23.51 -9.09 17.28
C ALA A 534 -23.40 -8.64 15.82
N PHE A 535 -24.36 -7.82 15.40
CA PHE A 535 -24.37 -7.14 14.12
C PHE A 535 -24.68 -5.65 14.32
N PHE A 536 -23.80 -4.77 13.87
CA PHE A 536 -23.96 -3.32 13.95
C PHE A 536 -24.13 -2.74 12.56
N LEU A 537 -25.26 -2.05 12.32
CA LEU A 537 -25.44 -1.25 11.11
C LEU A 537 -25.10 0.20 11.40
N VAL A 538 -24.05 0.72 10.75
CA VAL A 538 -23.56 2.09 10.98
C VAL A 538 -23.83 3.02 9.80
N LYS A 539 -23.89 4.31 10.09
CA LYS A 539 -24.07 5.37 9.07
C LYS A 539 -22.86 5.45 8.12
N PRO A 540 -23.01 5.99 6.91
CA PRO A 540 -21.89 6.28 6.01
C PRO A 540 -20.79 7.10 6.70
N GLY A 541 -19.54 6.58 6.65
CA GLY A 541 -18.38 7.13 7.36
C GLY A 541 -18.27 6.65 8.81
N GLY A 542 -19.13 5.73 9.27
CA GLY A 542 -19.06 5.13 10.61
C GLY A 542 -18.00 4.03 10.71
N LEU A 543 -17.76 3.29 9.64
CA LEU A 543 -16.78 2.22 9.63
C LEU A 543 -15.35 2.79 9.58
N PRO A 544 -14.48 2.50 10.57
CA PRO A 544 -13.11 2.96 10.58
C PRO A 544 -12.32 2.47 9.36
N ARG A 545 -11.50 3.36 8.79
CA ARG A 545 -10.64 3.08 7.65
C ARG A 545 -9.19 3.45 7.92
N THR A 546 -8.29 2.75 7.26
CA THR A 546 -6.86 3.11 7.24
C THR A 546 -6.63 4.36 6.39
N SER A 547 -5.43 4.94 6.48
CA SER A 547 -5.02 6.08 5.63
C SER A 547 -5.02 5.77 4.13
N SER A 548 -4.98 4.48 3.76
CA SER A 548 -5.11 4.00 2.38
C SER A 548 -6.55 3.69 1.98
N GLY A 549 -7.55 3.97 2.83
CA GLY A 549 -8.97 3.77 2.55
C GLY A 549 -9.54 2.39 2.89
N LYS A 550 -8.70 1.43 3.31
CA LYS A 550 -9.12 0.06 3.64
C LYS A 550 -9.88 0.00 4.97
N VAL A 551 -10.74 -1.00 5.12
CA VAL A 551 -11.44 -1.29 6.39
C VAL A 551 -10.43 -1.60 7.50
N ALA A 552 -10.51 -0.88 8.61
CA ALA A 552 -9.64 -1.05 9.78
C ALA A 552 -10.34 -1.92 10.84
N ARG A 553 -10.26 -3.27 10.72
CA ARG A 553 -10.94 -4.23 11.59
C ARG A 553 -10.63 -4.04 13.07
N SER A 554 -9.38 -3.83 13.43
CA SER A 554 -9.00 -3.63 14.84
C SER A 554 -9.54 -2.32 15.42
N ALA A 555 -9.60 -1.25 14.61
CA ALA A 555 -10.22 0.00 15.03
C ALA A 555 -11.76 -0.15 15.13
N ALA A 556 -12.38 -0.93 14.24
CA ALA A 556 -13.79 -1.27 14.33
C ALA A 556 -14.07 -2.08 15.61
N ARG A 557 -13.24 -3.09 15.91
CA ARG A 557 -13.33 -3.85 17.17
C ARG A 557 -13.23 -2.92 18.38
N THR A 558 -12.24 -2.04 18.45
CA THR A 558 -12.06 -1.10 19.58
C THR A 558 -13.23 -0.14 19.73
N ARG A 559 -13.83 0.31 18.61
CA ARG A 559 -14.91 1.30 18.61
C ARG A 559 -16.28 0.72 18.95
N TYR A 560 -16.57 -0.48 18.48
CA TYR A 560 -17.93 -1.07 18.57
C TYR A 560 -18.05 -2.23 19.56
N TRP A 561 -16.93 -2.71 20.11
CA TRP A 561 -16.91 -3.79 21.08
C TRP A 561 -16.00 -3.46 22.26
N THR A 562 -16.52 -3.60 23.48
CA THR A 562 -15.76 -3.37 24.72
C THR A 562 -15.17 -4.68 25.26
N PRO A 563 -14.07 -4.64 26.05
CA PRO A 563 -13.45 -5.84 26.62
C PRO A 563 -14.36 -6.66 27.55
N ASP A 564 -15.37 -6.03 28.14
CA ASP A 564 -16.40 -6.63 29.01
C ASP A 564 -17.55 -7.28 28.22
N GLY A 565 -17.40 -7.38 26.89
CA GLY A 565 -18.39 -8.07 26.05
C GLY A 565 -19.70 -7.29 25.84
N THR A 566 -19.71 -6.00 26.16
CA THR A 566 -20.88 -5.13 25.98
C THR A 566 -20.74 -4.26 24.72
N GLU A 567 -21.86 -3.87 24.13
CA GLU A 567 -21.91 -2.90 23.05
C GLU A 567 -21.32 -1.56 23.50
N SER A 568 -20.37 -1.02 22.75
CA SER A 568 -19.79 0.30 23.08
C SER A 568 -20.87 1.39 22.95
N PRO A 569 -21.05 2.29 23.95
CA PRO A 569 -22.05 3.36 23.88
C PRO A 569 -21.84 4.37 22.76
N HIS A 570 -20.75 4.27 22.01
CA HIS A 570 -20.43 5.15 20.85
C HIS A 570 -20.93 4.59 19.49
N GLY A 571 -21.67 3.47 19.48
CA GLY A 571 -22.20 2.81 18.28
C GLY A 571 -23.56 3.31 17.78
N SER A 572 -24.19 4.31 18.39
CA SER A 572 -25.49 4.86 17.99
C SER A 572 -25.40 6.12 17.14
#